data_3a7522c47ca6749c556252594db1dce5
#
_entry.id   3a7522c47ca6749c556252594db1dce5
#
_cell.length_a   1.000
_cell.length_b   1.000
_cell.length_c   1.000
_cell.angle_alpha   90.00
_cell.angle_beta   90.00
_cell.angle_gamma   90.00
#
_symmetry.space_group_name_H-M   'P 1'
#
loop_
_entity.id
_entity.type
_entity.pdbx_description
1 polymer ?
#
loop_
_entity_poly.entity_id
_entity_poly.type
_entity_poly.pdbx_seq_one_letter_code
_entity_poly.pdbx_strand_id
1 'polypeptide(L)'
;MPQGAYHEDLKNISKFRDYALTHAESWYEYANGPCGREIGNGELRMVIGCDKTTAWGIATYSHLQSKRPEGSVTFLSFEAVGNERHVRQPSHPTYAWDYKGAVDAKVGPEEDELMDLGVQGSAPPRNQCTFIRSLTPAFGHDDWERLQLKVAASAEERASA
;
A
#
# COMPACT_ATOMS: atom_id res chain seq x y z
N MET A 1 -1.63 15.99 -16.73
CA MET A 1 -2.28 15.33 -15.60
C MET A 1 -2.00 13.85 -15.66
N PRO A 2 -1.67 13.17 -14.54
CA PRO A 2 -1.56 11.73 -14.54
C PRO A 2 -2.86 11.15 -15.08
N GLN A 3 -2.78 10.04 -15.81
CA GLN A 3 -3.99 9.31 -16.21
C GLN A 3 -4.72 8.91 -14.94
N GLY A 4 -6.04 9.08 -14.89
CA GLY A 4 -6.85 8.81 -13.71
C GLY A 4 -6.60 7.41 -13.13
N ALA A 5 -6.80 7.28 -11.83
CA ALA A 5 -6.67 6.00 -11.13
C ALA A 5 -7.59 4.93 -11.75
N TYR A 6 -7.10 3.72 -11.83
CA TYR A 6 -7.86 2.56 -12.25
C TYR A 6 -8.31 1.78 -11.02
N HIS A 7 -9.60 1.55 -10.93
CA HIS A 7 -10.24 0.87 -9.82
C HIS A 7 -10.51 -0.59 -10.18
N GLU A 8 -9.94 -1.51 -9.43
CA GLU A 8 -10.11 -2.95 -9.59
C GLU A 8 -10.71 -3.55 -8.33
N ASP A 9 -11.89 -4.15 -8.44
CA ASP A 9 -12.54 -4.89 -7.37
C ASP A 9 -12.93 -6.30 -7.80
N LEU A 10 -12.77 -7.24 -6.88
CA LEU A 10 -13.29 -8.58 -7.07
C LEU A 10 -14.81 -8.55 -7.14
N LYS A 11 -15.35 -9.18 -8.18
CA LYS A 11 -16.79 -9.48 -8.25
C LYS A 11 -17.11 -10.61 -7.25
N ASN A 12 -18.30 -10.61 -6.69
CA ASN A 12 -18.75 -11.66 -5.76
C ASN A 12 -17.99 -11.70 -4.41
N ILE A 13 -17.84 -10.56 -3.76
CA ILE A 13 -17.15 -10.41 -2.46
C ILE A 13 -17.66 -11.41 -1.41
N SER A 14 -18.95 -11.80 -1.45
CA SER A 14 -19.51 -12.81 -0.54
C SER A 14 -18.77 -14.14 -0.62
N LYS A 15 -18.48 -14.64 -1.82
CA LYS A 15 -17.73 -15.89 -2.00
C LYS A 15 -16.32 -15.81 -1.43
N PHE A 16 -15.66 -14.65 -1.58
CA PHE A 16 -14.34 -14.44 -0.99
C PHE A 16 -14.38 -14.31 0.53
N ARG A 17 -15.47 -13.76 1.07
CA ARG A 17 -15.69 -13.74 2.52
C ARG A 17 -15.86 -15.16 3.07
N ASP A 18 -16.68 -15.97 2.43
CA ASP A 18 -16.90 -17.38 2.83
C ASP A 18 -15.59 -18.18 2.74
N TYR A 19 -14.83 -17.95 1.68
CA TYR A 19 -13.51 -18.56 1.51
C TYR A 19 -12.53 -18.12 2.61
N ALA A 20 -12.47 -16.84 2.93
CA ALA A 20 -11.63 -16.31 4.00
C ALA A 20 -12.02 -16.90 5.36
N LEU A 21 -13.32 -16.99 5.68
CA LEU A 21 -13.80 -17.60 6.92
C LEU A 21 -13.43 -19.09 7.02
N THR A 22 -13.48 -19.81 5.90
CA THR A 22 -13.14 -21.24 5.86
C THR A 22 -11.65 -21.49 6.05
N HIS A 23 -10.79 -20.63 5.54
CA HIS A 23 -9.36 -20.86 5.45
C HIS A 23 -8.50 -20.01 6.39
N ALA A 24 -9.08 -19.03 7.08
CA ALA A 24 -8.34 -18.10 7.92
C ALA A 24 -7.48 -18.79 8.98
N GLU A 25 -7.99 -19.85 9.64
CA GLU A 25 -7.24 -20.62 10.64
C GLU A 25 -5.96 -21.18 10.03
N SER A 26 -6.04 -21.86 8.90
CA SER A 26 -4.88 -22.45 8.23
C SER A 26 -3.87 -21.40 7.75
N TRP A 27 -4.32 -20.20 7.38
CA TRP A 27 -3.44 -19.11 7.00
C TRP A 27 -2.65 -18.55 8.17
N TYR A 28 -3.30 -18.36 9.33
CA TYR A 28 -2.61 -17.96 10.54
C TYR A 28 -1.64 -19.03 11.05
N GLU A 29 -2.04 -20.32 11.01
CA GLU A 29 -1.17 -21.44 11.35
C GLU A 29 0.08 -21.45 10.47
N TYR A 30 -0.08 -21.31 9.17
CA TYR A 30 1.05 -21.28 8.24
C TYR A 30 1.96 -20.08 8.46
N ALA A 31 1.36 -18.88 8.60
CA ALA A 31 2.11 -17.65 8.78
C ALA A 31 2.89 -17.63 10.10
N ASN A 32 2.25 -17.99 11.21
CA ASN A 32 2.87 -17.92 12.54
C ASN A 32 3.69 -19.18 12.87
N GLY A 33 3.39 -20.30 12.24
CA GLY A 33 4.14 -21.54 12.40
C GLY A 33 5.32 -21.63 11.43
N PRO A 34 5.16 -22.24 10.22
CA PRO A 34 6.26 -22.44 9.29
C PRO A 34 6.98 -21.17 8.84
N CYS A 35 6.26 -20.04 8.73
CA CYS A 35 6.85 -18.77 8.30
C CYS A 35 7.40 -17.91 9.44
N GLY A 36 7.10 -18.22 10.71
CA GLY A 36 7.59 -17.49 11.88
C GLY A 36 7.25 -15.99 11.91
N ARG A 37 6.01 -15.60 11.51
CA ARG A 37 5.66 -14.20 11.27
C ARG A 37 5.03 -13.49 12.47
N GLU A 38 4.67 -14.08 13.52
CA GLU A 38 4.06 -13.45 14.71
C GLU A 38 2.88 -12.49 14.38
N ILE A 39 2.04 -12.88 13.41
CA ILE A 39 0.88 -12.07 12.98
C ILE A 39 -0.19 -12.15 14.06
N GLY A 40 -0.64 -11.00 14.55
CA GLY A 40 -1.71 -10.87 15.55
C GLY A 40 -3.10 -11.11 14.97
N ASN A 41 -4.07 -11.34 15.86
CA ASN A 41 -5.48 -11.53 15.48
C ASN A 41 -6.02 -10.28 14.76
N GLY A 42 -6.57 -10.44 13.57
CA GLY A 42 -7.07 -9.33 12.75
C GLY A 42 -5.99 -8.57 11.97
N GLU A 43 -4.74 -9.04 11.92
CA GLU A 43 -3.67 -8.41 11.14
C GLU A 43 -3.51 -9.04 9.74
N LEU A 44 -3.97 -10.29 9.56
CA LEU A 44 -3.97 -10.93 8.25
C LEU A 44 -4.99 -10.24 7.32
N ARG A 45 -4.58 -9.96 6.10
CA ARG A 45 -5.42 -9.25 5.13
C ARG A 45 -5.49 -9.99 3.80
N MET A 46 -6.71 -10.27 3.36
CA MET A 46 -6.99 -10.74 2.01
C MET A 46 -7.38 -9.55 1.14
N VAL A 47 -6.53 -9.15 0.20
CA VAL A 47 -6.83 -8.03 -0.70
C VAL A 47 -7.92 -8.44 -1.68
N ILE A 48 -8.99 -7.65 -1.73
CA ILE A 48 -10.16 -7.85 -2.59
C ILE A 48 -10.35 -6.74 -3.62
N GLY A 49 -9.53 -5.71 -3.58
CA GLY A 49 -9.55 -4.64 -4.55
C GLY A 49 -8.39 -3.68 -4.34
N CYS A 50 -8.10 -2.93 -5.37
CA CYS A 50 -7.05 -1.91 -5.32
C CYS A 50 -7.32 -0.79 -6.31
N ASP A 51 -6.77 0.38 -6.00
CA ASP A 51 -6.70 1.52 -6.90
C ASP A 51 -5.27 1.66 -7.38
N LYS A 52 -5.09 1.62 -8.69
CA LYS A 52 -3.80 1.70 -9.36
C LYS A 52 -3.69 2.97 -10.19
N THR A 53 -2.50 3.56 -10.19
CA THR A 53 -2.20 4.74 -10.98
C THR A 53 -0.82 4.62 -11.62
N THR A 54 -0.52 5.53 -12.53
CA THR A 54 0.83 5.65 -13.12
C THR A 54 1.77 6.50 -12.27
N ALA A 55 1.23 7.41 -11.45
CA ALA A 55 1.97 8.26 -10.55
C ALA A 55 1.07 8.68 -9.39
N TRP A 56 1.65 8.95 -8.24
CA TRP A 56 0.93 9.40 -7.05
C TRP A 56 1.72 10.48 -6.31
N GLY A 57 1.00 11.26 -5.52
CA GLY A 57 1.59 12.20 -4.60
C GLY A 57 0.76 12.28 -3.33
N ILE A 58 1.42 12.37 -2.19
CA ILE A 58 0.81 12.59 -0.89
C ILE A 58 1.45 13.81 -0.24
N ALA A 59 0.63 14.64 0.38
CA ALA A 59 1.10 15.78 1.15
C ALA A 59 0.33 15.86 2.47
N THR A 60 1.04 16.02 3.56
CA THR A 60 0.47 16.16 4.90
C THR A 60 0.84 17.51 5.49
N TYR A 61 -0.13 18.14 6.15
CA TYR A 61 0.04 19.40 6.85
C TYR A 61 0.07 19.14 8.34
N SER A 62 1.10 19.58 9.03
CA SER A 62 1.07 19.67 10.48
C SER A 62 0.52 21.06 10.86
N HIS A 63 -0.73 21.16 11.27
CA HIS A 63 -1.26 22.31 11.97
C HIS A 63 -0.72 22.30 13.41
N LEU A 64 0.52 22.71 13.60
CA LEU A 64 0.93 23.20 14.89
C LEU A 64 0.21 24.53 15.11
N GLN A 65 -0.65 24.60 16.13
CA GLN A 65 -1.29 25.82 16.62
C GLN A 65 -0.27 26.78 17.25
N SER A 66 0.78 27.09 16.53
CA SER A 66 1.70 28.14 16.90
C SER A 66 1.27 29.39 16.16
N LYS A 67 0.96 30.45 16.91
CA LYS A 67 0.56 31.76 16.43
C LYS A 67 1.31 32.14 15.15
N ARG A 68 0.70 31.85 13.99
CA ARG A 68 1.24 32.30 12.70
C ARG A 68 0.91 33.80 12.54
N PRO A 69 1.85 34.60 12.06
CA PRO A 69 1.52 35.94 11.60
C PRO A 69 0.44 35.83 10.51
N GLU A 70 -0.59 36.69 10.59
CA GLU A 70 -1.56 36.85 9.53
C GLU A 70 -0.85 36.97 8.17
N GLY A 71 -1.15 36.08 7.22
CA GLY A 71 -0.67 36.21 5.85
C GLY A 71 0.19 35.05 5.30
N SER A 72 0.52 34.01 6.06
CA SER A 72 1.24 32.84 5.48
C SER A 72 0.29 31.94 4.70
N VAL A 73 0.07 32.24 3.43
CA VAL A 73 -0.65 31.36 2.51
C VAL A 73 0.22 30.14 2.28
N THR A 74 -0.26 28.96 2.67
CA THR A 74 0.36 27.68 2.28
C THR A 74 -0.06 27.42 0.84
N PHE A 75 0.90 27.38 -0.05
CA PHE A 75 0.70 27.01 -1.45
C PHE A 75 1.12 25.56 -1.62
N LEU A 76 0.35 24.80 -2.37
CA LEU A 76 0.65 23.41 -2.71
C LEU A 76 0.16 23.10 -4.12
N SER A 77 1.06 22.71 -5.00
CA SER A 77 0.76 22.31 -6.36
C SER A 77 1.46 21.00 -6.70
N PHE A 78 0.77 20.10 -7.40
CA PHE A 78 1.31 18.84 -7.90
C PHE A 78 1.45 18.93 -9.42
N GLU A 79 2.66 19.05 -9.89
CA GLU A 79 2.97 19.39 -11.28
C GLU A 79 3.87 18.34 -11.94
N ALA A 80 3.68 18.16 -13.24
CA ALA A 80 4.60 17.36 -14.03
C ALA A 80 5.94 18.11 -14.16
N VAL A 81 7.02 17.45 -13.85
CA VAL A 81 8.37 18.00 -14.05
C VAL A 81 8.68 17.96 -15.54
N GLY A 82 8.60 19.12 -16.21
CA GLY A 82 9.00 19.31 -17.58
C GLY A 82 10.53 19.40 -17.67
N ASN A 83 11.15 18.53 -18.46
CA ASN A 83 12.54 18.73 -18.85
C ASN A 83 12.65 19.90 -19.83
N GLU A 84 12.92 21.09 -19.31
CA GLU A 84 13.12 22.30 -20.12
C GLU A 84 14.38 22.29 -21.01
N ARG A 85 15.18 21.24 -21.00
CA ARG A 85 16.42 21.17 -21.78
C ARG A 85 16.52 19.91 -22.62
N HIS A 86 16.19 20.01 -23.91
CA HIS A 86 16.73 19.31 -25.10
C HIS A 86 17.18 17.84 -24.98
N VAL A 87 16.66 17.05 -24.08
CA VAL A 87 16.85 15.61 -24.07
C VAL A 87 15.49 15.00 -24.38
N ARG A 88 15.46 14.00 -25.26
CA ARG A 88 14.26 13.23 -25.66
C ARG A 88 13.28 13.15 -24.50
N GLN A 89 12.04 13.59 -24.74
CA GLN A 89 10.98 13.53 -23.74
C GLN A 89 11.06 12.17 -23.03
N PRO A 90 11.22 12.13 -21.72
CA PRO A 90 11.17 10.86 -21.01
C PRO A 90 9.84 10.21 -21.36
N SER A 91 9.85 8.94 -21.66
CA SER A 91 8.65 8.17 -22.01
C SER A 91 7.55 8.27 -20.95
N HIS A 92 7.93 8.73 -19.74
CA HIS A 92 7.05 8.86 -18.59
C HIS A 92 7.28 10.20 -17.87
N PRO A 93 6.24 11.03 -17.69
CA PRO A 93 6.37 12.26 -16.92
C PRO A 93 6.57 11.92 -15.44
N THR A 94 7.61 12.46 -14.84
CA THR A 94 7.76 12.52 -13.40
C THR A 94 6.95 13.69 -12.84
N TYR A 95 6.52 13.60 -11.59
CA TYR A 95 5.73 14.62 -10.91
C TYR A 95 6.47 15.08 -9.66
N ALA A 96 6.29 16.35 -9.32
CA ALA A 96 6.83 16.93 -8.09
C ALA A 96 5.78 17.81 -7.41
N TRP A 97 5.97 17.98 -6.10
CA TRP A 97 5.25 18.97 -5.33
C TRP A 97 6.00 20.29 -5.33
N ASP A 98 5.33 21.39 -5.72
CA ASP A 98 5.78 22.75 -5.43
C ASP A 98 4.97 23.26 -4.24
N TYR A 99 5.64 23.67 -3.16
CA TYR A 99 4.98 24.08 -1.93
C TYR A 99 5.73 25.16 -1.15
N LYS A 100 4.96 25.94 -0.40
CA LYS A 100 5.45 26.88 0.61
C LYS A 100 4.83 26.56 1.96
N GLY A 101 5.65 26.40 2.99
CA GLY A 101 5.22 26.16 4.37
C GLY A 101 5.69 24.83 4.93
N ALA A 102 5.17 24.46 6.10
CA ALA A 102 5.48 23.18 6.75
C ALA A 102 4.59 22.07 6.17
N VAL A 103 5.07 21.47 5.10
CA VAL A 103 4.42 20.35 4.40
C VAL A 103 5.40 19.19 4.34
N ASP A 104 4.95 18.00 4.70
CA ASP A 104 5.66 16.76 4.38
C ASP A 104 5.01 16.20 3.12
N ALA A 105 5.77 16.12 2.03
CA ALA A 105 5.26 15.73 0.72
C ALA A 105 6.12 14.63 0.11
N LYS A 106 5.45 13.61 -0.45
CA LYS A 106 6.08 12.51 -1.17
C LYS A 106 5.43 12.32 -2.52
N VAL A 107 6.18 11.82 -3.47
CA VAL A 107 5.74 11.45 -4.82
C VAL A 107 6.23 10.05 -5.16
N GLY A 108 5.59 9.42 -6.11
CA GLY A 108 6.05 8.17 -6.69
C GLY A 108 5.46 7.96 -8.10
N PRO A 109 6.03 7.09 -8.89
CA PRO A 109 7.29 6.38 -8.65
C PRO A 109 8.54 7.28 -8.78
N GLU A 110 9.64 6.91 -8.14
CA GLU A 110 10.95 7.54 -8.35
C GLU A 110 11.56 7.06 -9.69
N GLU A 111 12.56 7.78 -10.20
CA GLU A 111 13.15 7.47 -11.53
C GLU A 111 13.80 6.07 -11.58
N ASP A 112 14.43 5.64 -10.50
CA ASP A 112 15.04 4.31 -10.38
C ASP A 112 13.98 3.20 -10.36
N GLU A 113 12.86 3.38 -9.70
CA GLU A 113 11.73 2.45 -9.74
C GLU A 113 11.16 2.27 -11.16
N LEU A 114 11.17 3.33 -11.98
CA LEU A 114 10.73 3.26 -13.37
C LEU A 114 11.73 2.51 -14.27
N MET A 115 13.02 2.59 -13.97
CA MET A 115 14.07 1.89 -14.73
C MET A 115 14.04 0.39 -14.49
N ASP A 116 13.81 -0.06 -13.26
CA ASP A 116 13.75 -1.48 -12.89
C ASP A 116 12.59 -2.23 -13.56
N LEU A 117 11.55 -1.53 -13.98
CA LEU A 117 10.39 -2.12 -14.63
C LEU A 117 10.60 -2.45 -16.12
N GLY A 118 11.74 -2.11 -16.69
CA GLY A 118 12.11 -2.46 -18.09
C GLY A 118 11.17 -1.90 -19.16
N VAL A 119 10.41 -0.85 -18.84
CA VAL A 119 9.39 -0.28 -19.73
C VAL A 119 10.03 0.59 -20.79
N GLN A 120 10.47 -0.01 -21.89
CA GLN A 120 10.88 0.73 -23.08
C GLN A 120 9.68 0.96 -24.01
N GLY A 121 9.23 2.20 -24.15
CA GLY A 121 8.48 2.67 -25.32
C GLY A 121 6.95 2.53 -25.31
N SER A 122 6.31 2.13 -24.23
CA SER A 122 4.84 2.09 -24.09
C SER A 122 4.35 3.05 -23.00
N ALA A 123 3.03 3.28 -22.94
CA ALA A 123 2.42 4.08 -21.88
C ALA A 123 2.85 3.54 -20.49
N PRO A 124 3.08 4.41 -19.50
CA PRO A 124 3.55 3.99 -18.18
C PRO A 124 2.59 2.96 -17.59
N PRO A 125 3.11 1.85 -17.03
CA PRO A 125 2.27 0.85 -16.41
C PRO A 125 1.56 1.46 -15.19
N ARG A 126 0.29 1.09 -15.00
CA ARG A 126 -0.46 1.43 -13.79
C ARG A 126 -0.13 0.43 -12.70
N ASN A 127 1.07 0.50 -12.18
CA ASN A 127 1.59 -0.43 -11.16
C ASN A 127 1.73 0.19 -9.77
N GLN A 128 1.44 1.50 -9.64
CA GLN A 128 1.43 2.18 -8.36
C GLN A 128 0.09 1.95 -7.68
N CYS A 129 0.08 1.10 -6.64
CA CYS A 129 -1.11 0.84 -5.85
C CYS A 129 -1.23 1.90 -4.74
N THR A 130 -2.22 2.76 -4.84
CA THR A 130 -2.44 3.85 -3.88
C THR A 130 -3.38 3.47 -2.74
N PHE A 131 -4.35 2.60 -3.02
CA PHE A 131 -5.30 2.11 -2.03
C PHE A 131 -5.57 0.63 -2.22
N ILE A 132 -5.76 -0.08 -1.12
CA ILE A 132 -6.24 -1.46 -1.11
C ILE A 132 -7.54 -1.56 -0.33
N ARG A 133 -8.41 -2.45 -0.78
CA ARG A 133 -9.57 -2.93 -0.02
C ARG A 133 -9.32 -4.36 0.39
N SER A 134 -9.56 -4.69 1.64
CA SER A 134 -9.26 -6.01 2.17
C SER A 134 -10.36 -6.55 3.07
N LEU A 135 -10.46 -7.87 3.11
CA LEU A 135 -11.12 -8.61 4.18
C LEU A 135 -10.06 -8.90 5.25
N THR A 136 -10.46 -8.72 6.49
CA THR A 136 -9.60 -8.95 7.66
C THR A 136 -10.26 -10.00 8.53
N PRO A 137 -9.91 -11.29 8.39
CA PRO A 137 -10.44 -12.33 9.26
C PRO A 137 -9.88 -12.15 10.67
N ALA A 138 -10.77 -12.19 11.64
CA ALA A 138 -10.45 -12.14 13.06
C ALA A 138 -11.26 -13.21 13.80
N PHE A 139 -10.67 -13.78 14.84
CA PHE A 139 -11.26 -14.82 15.68
C PHE A 139 -11.76 -14.24 17.00
N GLY A 140 -12.75 -14.90 17.60
CA GLY A 140 -13.07 -14.68 19.01
C GLY A 140 -11.87 -14.99 19.90
N HIS A 141 -11.91 -14.49 21.13
CA HIS A 141 -10.79 -14.64 22.09
C HIS A 141 -10.39 -16.11 22.29
N ASP A 142 -11.34 -16.97 22.58
CA ASP A 142 -11.10 -18.39 22.87
C ASP A 142 -10.56 -19.16 21.67
N ASP A 143 -11.08 -18.85 20.46
CA ASP A 143 -10.62 -19.46 19.22
C ASP A 143 -9.20 -19.02 18.89
N TRP A 144 -8.89 -17.75 19.14
CA TRP A 144 -7.53 -17.24 18.95
C TRP A 144 -6.52 -17.87 19.90
N GLU A 145 -6.83 -17.97 21.18
CA GLU A 145 -5.97 -18.65 22.17
C GLU A 145 -5.72 -20.11 21.79
N ARG A 146 -6.77 -20.84 21.37
CA ARG A 146 -6.64 -22.22 20.89
C ARG A 146 -5.69 -22.33 19.68
N LEU A 147 -5.82 -21.39 18.75
CA LEU A 147 -4.95 -21.32 17.58
C LEU A 147 -3.48 -21.07 17.94
N GLN A 148 -3.23 -20.15 18.86
CA GLN A 148 -1.87 -19.88 19.35
C GLN A 148 -1.24 -21.11 20.02
N LEU A 149 -1.99 -21.84 20.86
CA LEU A 149 -1.52 -23.08 21.48
C LEU A 149 -1.17 -24.15 20.44
N LYS A 150 -1.99 -24.28 19.39
CA LYS A 150 -1.76 -25.23 18.29
C LYS A 150 -0.48 -24.88 17.51
N VAL A 151 -0.25 -23.60 17.25
CA VAL A 151 0.98 -23.14 16.58
C VAL A 151 2.22 -23.40 17.42
N ALA A 152 2.15 -23.15 18.74
CA ALA A 152 3.24 -23.40 19.67
C ALA A 152 3.61 -24.90 19.76
N ALA A 153 2.61 -25.77 19.91
CA ALA A 153 2.83 -27.22 19.94
C ALA A 153 3.49 -27.74 18.66
N SER A 154 3.05 -27.25 17.49
CA SER A 154 3.64 -27.61 16.20
C SER A 154 5.07 -27.10 16.04
N ALA A 155 5.45 -26.02 16.72
CA ALA A 155 6.83 -25.51 16.72
C ALA A 155 7.76 -26.38 17.59
N GLU A 156 7.29 -26.87 18.75
CA GLU A 156 8.04 -27.77 19.61
C GLU A 156 8.30 -29.13 18.93
N GLU A 157 7.31 -29.70 18.27
CA GLU A 157 7.47 -30.93 17.51
C GLU A 157 8.55 -30.81 16.41
N ARG A 158 8.59 -29.68 15.71
CA ARG A 158 9.61 -29.44 14.67
C ARG A 158 11.01 -29.20 15.23
N ALA A 159 11.13 -28.65 16.43
CA ALA A 159 12.42 -28.47 17.10
C ALA A 159 13.01 -29.76 17.65
N SER A 160 12.16 -30.79 17.82
CA SER A 160 12.53 -32.09 18.39
C SER A 160 12.84 -33.18 17.33
N ALA A 161 12.61 -32.89 16.06
CA ALA A 161 12.80 -33.78 14.92
C ALA A 161 14.09 -33.44 14.16
#